data_b0e837722943ee6be0e7eb31d6d1581f
#
_entry.id   b0e837722943ee6be0e7eb31d6d1581f
#
_cell.length_a   1.000
_cell.length_b   1.000
_cell.length_c   1.000
_cell.angle_alpha   90.00
_cell.angle_beta   90.00
_cell.angle_gamma   90.00
#
_symmetry.space_group_name_H-M   'P 1'
#
loop_
_entity.id
_entity.type
_entity.pdbx_description
1 polymer ?
#
loop_
_entity_poly.entity_id
_entity_poly.type
_entity_poly.pdbx_seq_one_letter_code
_entity_poly.pdbx_strand_id
1 'polypeptide(L)'
;MNKYLYLFWILAACNTSSTTDNKQTQPTPSPSEWVQNATIYEVNLRHHTPEGNLAAFEKDLPRLKELGVDILWIMPLQPIGKLNRKAVGDTFVDNMSNPDYEKYWGSPYSISDYKAVNERYGNVEDFKRVVEKAHSLGMKVIMDWGANHTAWDNPWITAHPDWYTKDSMGEITDPIGADGKPWGWTDVADLNYDNKEMRLAMIDALTFWITECDVDGYRCDVAFEVPTDFWEEARAALDSVKPVFMLAEAEMHAPDLFNKAFDAYYGWEMHHVF
;
A
#
# COMPACT_ATOMS: atom_id res chain seq x y z
N MET A 1 84.01 -33.82 -24.52
CA MET A 1 83.53 -32.44 -24.78
C MET A 1 82.01 -32.49 -24.99
N ASN A 2 81.26 -32.27 -23.88
CA ASN A 2 79.83 -32.35 -23.84
C ASN A 2 79.23 -30.98 -24.06
N LYS A 3 78.37 -30.83 -25.03
CA LYS A 3 77.52 -29.65 -25.22
C LYS A 3 76.15 -29.96 -24.69
N TYR A 4 75.71 -29.34 -23.61
CA TYR A 4 74.36 -29.34 -23.11
C TYR A 4 73.54 -28.30 -23.82
N LEU A 5 72.43 -28.75 -24.45
CA LEU A 5 71.41 -27.89 -25.09
C LEU A 5 70.31 -27.70 -24.06
N TYR A 6 70.08 -26.46 -23.57
CA TYR A 6 68.98 -26.11 -22.74
C TYR A 6 67.78 -25.70 -23.60
N LEU A 7 66.70 -26.45 -23.48
CA LEU A 7 65.41 -26.15 -24.09
C LEU A 7 64.60 -25.28 -23.13
N PHE A 8 64.34 -24.00 -23.50
CA PHE A 8 63.45 -23.13 -22.72
C PHE A 8 62.01 -23.39 -23.18
N TRP A 9 61.15 -23.83 -22.26
CA TRP A 9 59.71 -23.88 -22.43
C TRP A 9 59.17 -22.51 -22.04
N ILE A 10 58.55 -21.76 -22.98
CA ILE A 10 57.77 -20.58 -22.71
C ILE A 10 56.33 -21.03 -22.43
N LEU A 11 55.91 -20.98 -21.18
CA LEU A 11 54.50 -21.11 -20.79
C LEU A 11 53.79 -19.81 -21.07
N ALA A 12 53.01 -19.76 -22.13
CA ALA A 12 52.06 -18.68 -22.36
C ALA A 12 50.87 -18.86 -21.40
N ALA A 13 50.82 -18.07 -20.35
CA ALA A 13 49.63 -17.96 -19.49
C ALA A 13 48.57 -17.13 -20.24
N CYS A 14 47.52 -17.79 -20.73
CA CYS A 14 46.28 -17.11 -21.12
C CYS A 14 45.58 -16.54 -19.88
N ASN A 15 45.72 -15.24 -19.72
CA ASN A 15 44.95 -14.51 -18.72
C ASN A 15 43.53 -14.26 -19.27
N THR A 16 42.57 -15.13 -18.97
CA THR A 16 41.16 -14.85 -19.19
C THR A 16 40.69 -13.95 -18.09
N SER A 17 40.73 -12.63 -18.34
CA SER A 17 40.04 -11.66 -17.53
C SER A 17 38.52 -11.85 -17.68
N SER A 18 37.91 -12.55 -16.73
CA SER A 18 36.47 -12.54 -16.53
C SER A 18 36.09 -11.14 -16.05
N THR A 19 35.58 -10.30 -16.94
CA THR A 19 34.85 -9.09 -16.58
C THR A 19 33.57 -9.53 -15.93
N THR A 20 33.58 -9.64 -14.60
CA THR A 20 32.34 -9.60 -13.81
C THR A 20 31.80 -8.19 -13.98
N ASP A 21 30.74 -8.07 -14.77
CA ASP A 21 29.89 -6.89 -14.78
C ASP A 21 29.33 -6.69 -13.37
N ASN A 22 30.07 -5.93 -12.57
CA ASN A 22 29.58 -5.42 -11.31
C ASN A 22 28.57 -4.32 -11.65
N LYS A 23 27.31 -4.70 -11.95
CA LYS A 23 26.21 -3.74 -11.88
C LYS A 23 26.18 -3.23 -10.44
N GLN A 24 26.89 -2.12 -10.20
CA GLN A 24 26.64 -1.31 -9.01
C GLN A 24 25.17 -0.90 -9.08
N THR A 25 24.32 -1.59 -8.32
CA THR A 25 22.98 -1.11 -8.04
C THR A 25 23.17 0.24 -7.35
N GLN A 26 22.81 1.32 -8.05
CA GLN A 26 22.74 2.64 -7.43
C GLN A 26 21.79 2.51 -6.23
N PRO A 27 22.15 3.06 -5.06
CA PRO A 27 21.26 3.03 -3.91
C PRO A 27 19.93 3.68 -4.31
N THR A 28 18.82 3.06 -3.92
CA THR A 28 17.48 3.62 -4.14
C THR A 28 17.42 5.00 -3.48
N PRO A 29 17.08 6.08 -4.20
CA PRO A 29 16.97 7.41 -3.60
C PRO A 29 16.02 7.39 -2.41
N SER A 30 16.39 8.10 -1.34
CA SER A 30 15.50 8.23 -0.18
C SER A 30 14.22 9.00 -0.56
N PRO A 31 13.07 8.75 0.07
CA PRO A 31 11.85 9.51 -0.21
C PRO A 31 12.03 11.02 -0.11
N SER A 32 12.84 11.51 0.81
CA SER A 32 13.16 12.94 0.96
C SER A 32 13.77 13.58 -0.29
N GLU A 33 14.37 12.80 -1.19
CA GLU A 33 15.01 13.34 -2.41
C GLU A 33 14.00 13.58 -3.53
N TRP A 34 12.92 12.79 -3.62
CA TRP A 34 11.98 12.88 -4.74
C TRP A 34 10.62 13.46 -4.36
N VAL A 35 10.29 13.57 -3.07
CA VAL A 35 8.98 14.07 -2.58
C VAL A 35 8.90 15.59 -2.52
N GLN A 36 9.99 16.30 -2.25
CA GLN A 36 9.99 17.74 -1.90
C GLN A 36 9.26 18.65 -2.90
N ASN A 37 9.28 18.32 -4.19
CA ASN A 37 8.62 19.11 -5.24
C ASN A 37 7.67 18.26 -6.08
N ALA A 38 7.27 17.08 -5.56
CA ALA A 38 6.48 16.13 -6.31
C ALA A 38 5.00 16.52 -6.34
N THR A 39 4.39 16.32 -7.49
CA THR A 39 2.95 16.41 -7.69
C THR A 39 2.33 15.06 -7.44
N ILE A 40 1.40 14.97 -6.48
CA ILE A 40 0.63 13.76 -6.18
C ILE A 40 -0.70 13.81 -6.93
N TYR A 41 -1.04 12.72 -7.62
CA TYR A 41 -2.32 12.56 -8.29
C TYR A 41 -3.05 11.35 -7.72
N GLU A 42 -4.19 11.60 -7.04
CA GLU A 42 -5.06 10.56 -6.51
C GLU A 42 -5.84 9.89 -7.63
N VAL A 43 -5.79 8.56 -7.69
CA VAL A 43 -6.41 7.74 -8.72
C VAL A 43 -7.52 6.88 -8.12
N ASN A 44 -8.76 7.19 -8.45
CA ASN A 44 -9.88 6.29 -8.26
C ASN A 44 -10.09 5.47 -9.55
N LEU A 45 -9.62 4.23 -9.60
CA LEU A 45 -9.72 3.37 -10.79
C LEU A 45 -11.15 3.23 -11.30
N ARG A 46 -12.12 3.19 -10.39
CA ARG A 46 -13.55 3.07 -10.69
C ARG A 46 -14.07 4.18 -11.60
N HIS A 47 -13.42 5.36 -11.54
CA HIS A 47 -13.86 6.57 -12.23
C HIS A 47 -12.84 7.13 -13.23
N HIS A 48 -11.62 6.59 -13.25
CA HIS A 48 -10.53 7.16 -14.05
C HIS A 48 -10.73 6.93 -15.55
N THR A 49 -11.19 5.74 -15.92
CA THR A 49 -11.53 5.40 -17.31
C THR A 49 -12.94 4.80 -17.38
N PRO A 50 -13.58 4.78 -18.57
CA PRO A 50 -14.89 4.12 -18.75
C PRO A 50 -14.87 2.65 -18.34
N GLU A 51 -13.76 1.95 -18.55
CA GLU A 51 -13.58 0.53 -18.20
C GLU A 51 -13.38 0.33 -16.70
N GLY A 52 -12.87 1.33 -15.98
CA GLY A 52 -12.66 1.30 -14.54
C GLY A 52 -11.70 0.22 -14.06
N ASN A 53 -10.62 -0.09 -14.81
CA ASN A 53 -9.69 -1.16 -14.50
C ASN A 53 -8.23 -0.81 -14.76
N LEU A 54 -7.30 -1.65 -14.25
CA LEU A 54 -5.86 -1.46 -14.33
C LEU A 54 -5.34 -1.46 -15.77
N ALA A 55 -5.88 -2.31 -16.64
CA ALA A 55 -5.44 -2.40 -18.03
C ALA A 55 -5.76 -1.13 -18.85
N ALA A 56 -6.88 -0.47 -18.56
CA ALA A 56 -7.22 0.81 -19.17
C ALA A 56 -6.41 1.96 -18.56
N PHE A 57 -6.22 1.93 -17.23
CA PHE A 57 -5.40 2.92 -16.52
C PHE A 57 -3.93 2.91 -16.99
N GLU A 58 -3.33 1.73 -17.18
CA GLU A 58 -1.96 1.58 -17.69
C GLU A 58 -1.73 2.37 -19.00
N LYS A 59 -2.73 2.38 -19.88
CA LYS A 59 -2.65 3.09 -21.18
C LYS A 59 -2.65 4.62 -21.01
N ASP A 60 -3.20 5.12 -19.90
CA ASP A 60 -3.29 6.56 -19.63
C ASP A 60 -2.06 7.13 -18.89
N LEU A 61 -1.16 6.29 -18.39
CA LEU A 61 0.04 6.72 -17.67
C LEU A 61 0.92 7.73 -18.44
N PRO A 62 1.13 7.60 -19.76
CA PRO A 62 1.90 8.59 -20.52
C PRO A 62 1.27 9.99 -20.46
N ARG A 63 -0.06 10.10 -20.54
CA ARG A 63 -0.77 11.38 -20.42
C ARG A 63 -0.61 11.99 -19.03
N LEU A 64 -0.68 11.19 -17.96
CA LEU A 64 -0.46 11.67 -16.60
C LEU A 64 0.96 12.18 -16.40
N LYS A 65 1.96 11.49 -16.98
CA LYS A 65 3.35 11.99 -16.96
C LYS A 65 3.51 13.29 -17.72
N GLU A 66 2.88 13.44 -18.89
CA GLU A 66 2.87 14.68 -19.66
C GLU A 66 2.18 15.83 -18.90
N LEU A 67 1.15 15.52 -18.11
CA LEU A 67 0.48 16.47 -17.21
C LEU A 67 1.41 16.95 -16.07
N GLY A 68 2.52 16.27 -15.80
CA GLY A 68 3.46 16.62 -14.74
C GLY A 68 3.24 15.87 -13.43
N VAL A 69 2.56 14.71 -13.47
CA VAL A 69 2.39 13.87 -12.28
C VAL A 69 3.71 13.16 -11.96
N ASP A 70 4.10 13.22 -10.70
CA ASP A 70 5.30 12.56 -10.19
C ASP A 70 4.97 11.34 -9.32
N ILE A 71 3.88 11.40 -8.55
CA ILE A 71 3.42 10.33 -7.67
C ILE A 71 1.97 10.00 -7.99
N LEU A 72 1.71 8.72 -8.27
CA LEU A 72 0.36 8.17 -8.37
C LEU A 72 -0.03 7.61 -7.00
N TRP A 73 -1.06 8.18 -6.39
CA TRP A 73 -1.70 7.61 -5.20
C TRP A 73 -2.92 6.81 -5.64
N ILE A 74 -2.80 5.51 -5.62
CA ILE A 74 -3.88 4.60 -6.03
C ILE A 74 -4.79 4.31 -4.84
N MET A 75 -6.06 4.70 -4.92
CA MET A 75 -7.10 4.36 -3.93
C MET A 75 -7.18 2.85 -3.71
N PRO A 76 -7.78 2.36 -2.60
CA PRO A 76 -7.71 0.94 -2.27
C PRO A 76 -8.11 0.02 -3.42
N LEU A 77 -7.21 -0.91 -3.74
CA LEU A 77 -7.36 -1.88 -4.84
C LEU A 77 -7.97 -3.20 -4.39
N GLN A 78 -7.96 -3.43 -3.09
CA GLN A 78 -8.29 -4.71 -2.47
C GLN A 78 -9.75 -5.09 -2.71
N PRO A 79 -10.10 -6.37 -2.61
CA PRO A 79 -11.49 -6.83 -2.64
C PRO A 79 -12.31 -6.17 -1.53
N ILE A 80 -13.53 -5.76 -1.89
CA ILE A 80 -14.46 -5.09 -0.98
C ILE A 80 -15.40 -6.12 -0.37
N GLY A 81 -15.57 -6.09 0.96
CA GLY A 81 -16.49 -6.96 1.68
C GLY A 81 -17.92 -6.89 1.16
N LYS A 82 -18.67 -7.96 1.36
CA LYS A 82 -20.11 -8.06 1.00
C LYS A 82 -20.99 -7.92 2.23
N LEU A 83 -20.58 -8.52 3.36
CA LEU A 83 -21.36 -8.46 4.59
C LEU A 83 -21.43 -7.01 5.10
N ASN A 84 -22.63 -6.54 5.42
CA ASN A 84 -22.91 -5.17 5.82
C ASN A 84 -22.49 -4.10 4.79
N ARG A 85 -22.38 -4.47 3.50
CA ARG A 85 -22.03 -3.52 2.44
C ARG A 85 -23.09 -2.43 2.31
N LYS A 86 -22.68 -1.18 2.42
CA LYS A 86 -23.56 -0.02 2.23
C LYS A 86 -23.91 0.19 0.75
N ALA A 87 -25.18 0.48 0.47
CA ALA A 87 -25.69 0.82 -0.86
C ALA A 87 -25.84 2.35 -1.00
N VAL A 88 -26.98 2.88 -0.54
CA VAL A 88 -27.29 4.31 -0.57
C VAL A 88 -27.66 4.75 0.85
N GLY A 89 -27.01 5.80 1.33
CA GLY A 89 -27.14 6.23 2.73
C GLY A 89 -26.69 5.09 3.65
N ASP A 90 -27.45 4.86 4.73
CA ASP A 90 -27.16 3.79 5.70
C ASP A 90 -27.86 2.46 5.40
N THR A 91 -28.38 2.28 4.18
CA THR A 91 -29.00 1.03 3.77
C THR A 91 -27.94 0.02 3.35
N PHE A 92 -27.93 -1.16 3.98
CA PHE A 92 -27.11 -2.27 3.54
C PHE A 92 -27.71 -2.96 2.31
N VAL A 93 -26.85 -3.46 1.42
CA VAL A 93 -27.28 -4.20 0.22
C VAL A 93 -28.12 -5.40 0.60
N ASP A 94 -27.77 -6.14 1.65
CA ASP A 94 -28.50 -7.31 2.16
C ASP A 94 -29.92 -6.98 2.61
N ASN A 95 -30.19 -5.76 3.03
CA ASN A 95 -31.49 -5.32 3.51
C ASN A 95 -32.39 -4.78 2.38
N MET A 96 -31.89 -4.78 1.16
CA MET A 96 -32.68 -4.35 0.00
C MET A 96 -33.63 -5.45 -0.44
N SER A 97 -34.80 -5.07 -0.95
CA SER A 97 -35.77 -6.03 -1.52
C SER A 97 -35.23 -6.80 -2.75
N ASN A 98 -34.23 -6.23 -3.42
CA ASN A 98 -33.50 -6.82 -4.53
C ASN A 98 -32.00 -6.49 -4.39
N PRO A 99 -31.23 -7.28 -3.62
CA PRO A 99 -29.81 -7.07 -3.44
C PRO A 99 -29.04 -7.08 -4.77
N ASP A 100 -28.27 -6.03 -5.03
CA ASP A 100 -27.48 -5.87 -6.27
C ASP A 100 -26.04 -5.46 -5.94
N TYR A 101 -25.17 -6.45 -5.71
CA TYR A 101 -23.75 -6.25 -5.43
C TYR A 101 -22.96 -5.79 -6.66
N GLU A 102 -23.49 -5.97 -7.88
CA GLU A 102 -22.86 -5.47 -9.08
C GLU A 102 -23.02 -3.95 -9.22
N LYS A 103 -24.17 -3.44 -8.81
CA LYS A 103 -24.45 -2.01 -8.80
C LYS A 103 -23.83 -1.29 -7.62
N TYR A 104 -23.90 -1.89 -6.43
CA TYR A 104 -23.44 -1.28 -5.18
C TYR A 104 -22.11 -1.89 -4.74
N TRP A 105 -21.03 -1.22 -5.10
CA TRP A 105 -19.67 -1.71 -4.82
C TRP A 105 -19.26 -1.58 -3.35
N GLY A 106 -19.91 -0.69 -2.61
CA GLY A 106 -19.54 -0.36 -1.24
C GLY A 106 -18.32 0.54 -1.13
N SER A 107 -17.84 0.67 0.10
CA SER A 107 -16.63 1.42 0.41
C SER A 107 -15.37 0.65 -0.01
N PRO A 108 -14.41 1.26 -0.71
CA PRO A 108 -13.14 0.64 -1.01
C PRO A 108 -12.29 0.37 0.25
N TYR A 109 -12.61 1.04 1.36
CA TYR A 109 -11.95 0.83 2.65
C TYR A 109 -12.50 -0.36 3.44
N SER A 110 -13.61 -0.95 3.01
CA SER A 110 -14.11 -2.22 3.58
C SER A 110 -13.35 -3.40 2.97
N ILE A 111 -12.09 -3.59 3.42
CA ILE A 111 -11.12 -4.53 2.82
C ILE A 111 -11.37 -5.95 3.31
N SER A 112 -11.65 -6.87 2.39
CA SER A 112 -11.86 -8.29 2.71
C SER A 112 -10.62 -9.16 2.53
N ASP A 113 -9.60 -8.72 1.77
CA ASP A 113 -8.31 -9.39 1.63
C ASP A 113 -7.22 -8.37 1.32
N TYR A 114 -6.21 -8.26 2.21
CA TYR A 114 -5.14 -7.29 2.08
C TYR A 114 -4.10 -7.61 1.01
N LYS A 115 -4.03 -8.87 0.53
CA LYS A 115 -3.02 -9.32 -0.43
C LYS A 115 -3.57 -9.66 -1.81
N ALA A 116 -4.81 -9.26 -2.07
CA ALA A 116 -5.48 -9.47 -3.36
C ALA A 116 -5.86 -8.14 -4.01
N VAL A 117 -6.04 -8.17 -5.33
CA VAL A 117 -6.66 -7.09 -6.10
C VAL A 117 -8.12 -7.46 -6.36
N ASN A 118 -9.01 -6.49 -6.25
CA ASN A 118 -10.42 -6.66 -6.62
C ASN A 118 -10.51 -7.10 -8.09
N GLU A 119 -11.20 -8.22 -8.33
CA GLU A 119 -11.32 -8.84 -9.66
C GLU A 119 -11.84 -7.88 -10.75
N ARG A 120 -12.61 -6.85 -10.37
CA ARG A 120 -13.10 -5.83 -11.29
C ARG A 120 -12.01 -4.90 -11.79
N TYR A 121 -10.95 -4.72 -11.02
CA TYR A 121 -9.79 -3.94 -11.43
C TYR A 121 -8.77 -4.77 -12.21
N GLY A 122 -8.72 -6.07 -11.95
CA GLY A 122 -7.75 -7.01 -12.52
C GLY A 122 -7.18 -7.95 -11.46
N ASN A 123 -5.88 -8.16 -11.45
CA ASN A 123 -5.18 -9.01 -10.51
C ASN A 123 -3.81 -8.38 -10.12
N VAL A 124 -3.06 -9.05 -9.25
CA VAL A 124 -1.75 -8.58 -8.75
C VAL A 124 -0.76 -8.35 -9.88
N GLU A 125 -0.72 -9.24 -10.87
CA GLU A 125 0.18 -9.10 -12.03
C GLU A 125 -0.18 -7.90 -12.92
N ASP A 126 -1.48 -7.57 -13.02
CA ASP A 126 -1.94 -6.37 -13.71
C ASP A 126 -1.45 -5.11 -12.99
N PHE A 127 -1.54 -5.09 -11.66
CA PHE A 127 -1.05 -3.98 -10.85
C PHE A 127 0.46 -3.83 -10.92
N LYS A 128 1.20 -4.94 -10.85
CA LYS A 128 2.64 -4.97 -11.03
C LYS A 128 3.07 -4.33 -12.36
N ARG A 129 2.39 -4.66 -13.47
CA ARG A 129 2.66 -4.02 -14.77
C ARG A 129 2.40 -2.51 -14.76
N VAL A 130 1.35 -2.06 -14.06
CA VAL A 130 1.07 -0.62 -13.88
C VAL A 130 2.22 0.06 -13.15
N VAL A 131 2.72 -0.52 -12.06
CA VAL A 131 3.85 0.02 -11.29
C VAL A 131 5.13 0.05 -12.15
N GLU A 132 5.46 -1.05 -12.82
CA GLU A 132 6.61 -1.12 -13.73
C GLU A 132 6.52 -0.07 -14.85
N LYS A 133 5.33 0.12 -15.41
CA LYS A 133 5.09 1.14 -16.45
C LYS A 133 5.24 2.55 -15.89
N ALA A 134 4.70 2.85 -14.71
CA ALA A 134 4.86 4.12 -14.04
C ALA A 134 6.34 4.43 -13.78
N HIS A 135 7.10 3.47 -13.23
CA HIS A 135 8.53 3.58 -13.01
C HIS A 135 9.30 3.85 -14.31
N SER A 136 8.94 3.17 -15.40
CA SER A 136 9.57 3.39 -16.73
C SER A 136 9.37 4.82 -17.28
N LEU A 137 8.32 5.50 -16.81
CA LEU A 137 8.02 6.89 -17.14
C LEU A 137 8.57 7.88 -16.09
N GLY A 138 9.28 7.40 -15.06
CA GLY A 138 9.83 8.22 -13.99
C GLY A 138 8.78 8.73 -13.00
N MET A 139 7.65 8.02 -12.85
CA MET A 139 6.65 8.26 -11.81
C MET A 139 6.80 7.26 -10.67
N LYS A 140 6.40 7.64 -9.48
CA LYS A 140 6.31 6.82 -8.28
C LYS A 140 4.87 6.35 -8.05
N VAL A 141 4.69 5.23 -7.34
CA VAL A 141 3.36 4.68 -7.03
C VAL A 141 3.25 4.42 -5.54
N ILE A 142 2.26 5.03 -4.91
CA ILE A 142 1.87 4.70 -3.53
C ILE A 142 0.46 4.12 -3.51
N MET A 143 0.22 3.21 -2.57
CA MET A 143 -1.09 2.61 -2.36
C MET A 143 -1.82 3.28 -1.20
N ASP A 144 -3.12 3.41 -1.34
CA ASP A 144 -3.98 3.73 -0.20
C ASP A 144 -4.15 2.51 0.71
N TRP A 145 -4.07 2.73 2.02
CA TRP A 145 -4.05 1.66 3.00
C TRP A 145 -4.96 1.93 4.19
N GLY A 146 -6.05 1.14 4.28
CA GLY A 146 -6.93 1.15 5.44
C GLY A 146 -6.42 0.17 6.50
N ALA A 147 -5.66 0.65 7.48
CA ALA A 147 -5.11 -0.18 8.55
C ALA A 147 -6.02 -0.28 9.79
N ASN A 148 -6.95 0.66 9.98
CA ASN A 148 -7.76 0.76 11.19
C ASN A 148 -8.79 -0.37 11.33
N HIS A 149 -9.28 -0.92 10.23
CA HIS A 149 -10.42 -1.83 10.22
C HIS A 149 -10.40 -2.76 9.01
N THR A 150 -11.24 -3.80 9.04
CA THR A 150 -11.46 -4.70 7.89
C THR A 150 -12.94 -4.78 7.53
N ALA A 151 -13.27 -5.37 6.39
CA ALA A 151 -14.64 -5.83 6.12
C ALA A 151 -15.09 -6.89 7.14
N TRP A 152 -16.41 -6.99 7.36
CA TRP A 152 -17.01 -7.98 8.27
C TRP A 152 -16.87 -9.43 7.78
N ASP A 153 -16.61 -9.64 6.50
CA ASP A 153 -16.33 -10.93 5.88
C ASP A 153 -14.85 -11.15 5.55
N ASN A 154 -13.94 -10.36 6.14
CA ASN A 154 -12.52 -10.64 6.10
C ASN A 154 -12.26 -11.98 6.82
N PRO A 155 -11.46 -12.91 6.22
CA PRO A 155 -11.14 -14.21 6.84
C PRO A 155 -10.55 -14.12 8.25
N TRP A 156 -9.90 -13.02 8.60
CA TRP A 156 -9.35 -12.81 9.94
C TRP A 156 -10.42 -12.83 11.04
N ILE A 157 -11.67 -12.40 10.74
CA ILE A 157 -12.78 -12.40 11.72
C ILE A 157 -13.04 -13.80 12.26
N THR A 158 -13.03 -14.80 11.38
CA THR A 158 -13.30 -16.19 11.77
C THR A 158 -12.06 -16.94 12.24
N ALA A 159 -10.89 -16.64 11.67
CA ALA A 159 -9.64 -17.31 11.99
C ALA A 159 -9.03 -16.77 13.30
N HIS A 160 -9.16 -15.48 13.56
CA HIS A 160 -8.52 -14.75 14.63
C HIS A 160 -9.45 -13.70 15.25
N PRO A 161 -10.56 -14.11 15.91
CA PRO A 161 -11.54 -13.16 16.47
C PRO A 161 -10.98 -12.31 17.63
N ASP A 162 -9.81 -12.65 18.15
CA ASP A 162 -9.04 -11.89 19.12
C ASP A 162 -8.20 -10.76 18.53
N TRP A 163 -8.10 -10.71 17.19
CA TRP A 163 -7.48 -9.60 16.46
C TRP A 163 -8.39 -8.37 16.35
N TYR A 164 -9.62 -8.46 16.82
CA TYR A 164 -10.62 -7.42 16.71
C TYR A 164 -11.01 -6.86 18.09
N THR A 165 -11.31 -5.57 18.11
CA THR A 165 -11.84 -4.89 19.30
C THR A 165 -13.23 -5.44 19.63
N LYS A 166 -13.48 -5.66 20.91
CA LYS A 166 -14.74 -6.21 21.41
C LYS A 166 -15.40 -5.24 22.36
N ASP A 167 -16.71 -5.23 22.31
CA ASP A 167 -17.55 -4.49 23.27
C ASP A 167 -17.62 -5.19 24.65
N SER A 168 -18.38 -4.61 25.57
CA SER A 168 -18.57 -5.14 26.92
C SER A 168 -19.30 -6.49 26.98
N MET A 169 -19.92 -6.92 25.89
CA MET A 169 -20.60 -8.22 25.73
C MET A 169 -19.67 -9.26 25.10
N GLY A 170 -18.49 -8.86 24.63
CA GLY A 170 -17.53 -9.71 23.96
C GLY A 170 -17.74 -9.85 22.45
N GLU A 171 -18.62 -9.05 21.88
CA GLU A 171 -18.89 -9.04 20.43
C GLU A 171 -17.93 -8.08 19.72
N ILE A 172 -17.50 -8.44 18.49
CA ILE A 172 -16.68 -7.57 17.64
C ILE A 172 -17.47 -6.32 17.29
N THR A 173 -16.82 -5.16 17.35
CA THR A 173 -17.46 -3.86 17.13
C THR A 173 -17.00 -3.18 15.83
N ASP A 174 -17.77 -2.21 15.35
CA ASP A 174 -17.31 -1.23 14.38
C ASP A 174 -16.28 -0.28 15.05
N PRO A 175 -15.49 0.49 14.25
CA PRO A 175 -14.43 1.35 14.78
C PRO A 175 -14.88 2.30 15.87
N ILE A 176 -14.08 2.36 16.94
CA ILE A 176 -14.33 3.16 18.14
C ILE A 176 -13.29 4.28 18.18
N GLY A 177 -13.75 5.53 18.29
CA GLY A 177 -12.88 6.69 18.43
C GLY A 177 -12.24 6.77 19.82
N ALA A 178 -11.27 7.66 19.97
CA ALA A 178 -10.55 7.89 21.23
C ALA A 178 -11.45 8.26 22.42
N ASP A 179 -12.67 8.74 22.17
CA ASP A 179 -13.68 9.03 23.20
C ASP A 179 -14.48 7.79 23.66
N GLY A 180 -14.15 6.61 23.11
CA GLY A 180 -14.80 5.34 23.40
C GLY A 180 -16.15 5.16 22.71
N LYS A 181 -16.51 6.01 21.73
CA LYS A 181 -17.76 5.89 21.00
C LYS A 181 -17.53 5.39 19.58
N PRO A 182 -18.47 4.57 19.05
CA PRO A 182 -18.41 4.14 17.65
C PRO A 182 -18.47 5.34 16.69
N TRP A 183 -17.63 5.29 15.64
CA TRP A 183 -17.66 6.23 14.53
C TRP A 183 -18.94 6.08 13.67
N GLY A 184 -19.65 4.95 13.78
CA GLY A 184 -20.79 4.61 12.95
C GLY A 184 -20.39 4.10 11.56
N TRP A 185 -19.16 3.61 11.40
CA TRP A 185 -18.67 2.94 10.18
C TRP A 185 -19.08 1.47 10.20
N THR A 186 -20.39 1.25 10.18
CA THR A 186 -21.04 -0.04 10.43
C THR A 186 -20.78 -1.11 9.37
N ASP A 187 -20.13 -0.78 8.26
CA ASP A 187 -19.71 -1.67 7.19
C ASP A 187 -18.31 -2.27 7.38
N VAL A 188 -17.66 -1.96 8.50
CA VAL A 188 -16.30 -2.44 8.83
C VAL A 188 -16.18 -2.83 10.29
N ALA A 189 -15.19 -3.68 10.61
CA ALA A 189 -14.88 -4.20 11.94
C ALA A 189 -13.54 -3.66 12.43
N ASP A 190 -13.48 -3.22 13.68
CA ASP A 190 -12.33 -2.56 14.29
C ASP A 190 -11.21 -3.55 14.64
N LEU A 191 -9.97 -3.19 14.32
CA LEU A 191 -8.78 -4.00 14.59
C LEU A 191 -8.17 -3.67 15.97
N ASN A 192 -7.84 -4.72 16.72
CA ASN A 192 -7.21 -4.60 18.02
C ASN A 192 -5.67 -4.55 17.91
N TYR A 193 -5.11 -3.36 17.97
CA TYR A 193 -3.66 -3.13 17.91
C TYR A 193 -2.89 -3.53 19.17
N ASP A 194 -3.55 -3.91 20.26
CA ASP A 194 -2.88 -4.56 21.41
C ASP A 194 -2.45 -5.99 21.09
N ASN A 195 -3.04 -6.60 20.05
CA ASN A 195 -2.69 -7.94 19.60
C ASN A 195 -1.45 -7.90 18.69
N LYS A 196 -0.35 -8.50 19.16
CA LYS A 196 0.92 -8.48 18.43
C LYS A 196 0.92 -9.32 17.14
N GLU A 197 0.15 -10.41 17.12
CA GLU A 197 0.06 -11.26 15.92
C GLU A 197 -0.69 -10.54 14.81
N MET A 198 -1.74 -9.80 15.15
CA MET A 198 -2.45 -8.94 14.23
C MET A 198 -1.51 -7.87 13.63
N ARG A 199 -0.72 -7.19 14.48
CA ARG A 199 0.27 -6.19 14.01
C ARG A 199 1.26 -6.80 13.02
N LEU A 200 1.79 -8.00 13.31
CA LEU A 200 2.70 -8.70 12.39
C LEU A 200 2.03 -9.07 11.07
N ALA A 201 0.77 -9.52 11.10
CA ALA A 201 0.01 -9.84 9.90
C ALA A 201 -0.26 -8.60 9.03
N MET A 202 -0.53 -7.45 9.66
CA MET A 202 -0.71 -6.17 8.96
C MET A 202 0.61 -5.70 8.32
N ILE A 203 1.74 -5.81 9.04
CA ILE A 203 3.07 -5.49 8.49
C ILE A 203 3.43 -6.42 7.32
N ASP A 204 3.14 -7.70 7.44
CA ASP A 204 3.36 -8.68 6.38
C ASP A 204 2.49 -8.37 5.14
N ALA A 205 1.27 -7.89 5.32
CA ALA A 205 0.43 -7.44 4.23
C ALA A 205 0.98 -6.18 3.54
N LEU A 206 1.49 -5.20 4.29
CA LEU A 206 2.17 -4.03 3.74
C LEU A 206 3.44 -4.44 2.98
N THR A 207 4.28 -5.31 3.58
CA THR A 207 5.53 -5.78 2.97
C THR A 207 5.29 -6.52 1.66
N PHE A 208 4.18 -7.26 1.55
CA PHE A 208 3.79 -7.99 0.34
C PHE A 208 3.78 -7.09 -0.90
N TRP A 209 3.16 -5.91 -0.86
CA TRP A 209 3.05 -5.04 -2.02
C TRP A 209 4.37 -4.39 -2.43
N ILE A 210 5.27 -4.17 -1.48
CA ILE A 210 6.63 -3.70 -1.79
C ILE A 210 7.42 -4.79 -2.48
N THR A 211 7.35 -6.03 -1.97
CA THR A 211 8.14 -7.15 -2.51
C THR A 211 7.61 -7.66 -3.84
N GLU A 212 6.30 -7.76 -4.00
CA GLU A 212 5.67 -8.32 -5.20
C GLU A 212 5.47 -7.30 -6.32
N CYS A 213 5.14 -6.06 -5.97
CA CYS A 213 4.76 -5.03 -6.95
C CYS A 213 5.72 -3.84 -7.00
N ASP A 214 6.72 -3.77 -6.11
CA ASP A 214 7.70 -2.67 -6.02
C ASP A 214 7.07 -1.29 -5.80
N VAL A 215 5.94 -1.21 -5.03
CA VAL A 215 5.33 0.09 -4.71
C VAL A 215 6.29 0.98 -3.90
N ASP A 216 6.18 2.30 -4.05
CA ASP A 216 7.12 3.25 -3.45
C ASP A 216 6.66 3.78 -2.09
N GLY A 217 5.51 3.32 -1.59
CA GLY A 217 5.01 3.69 -0.29
C GLY A 217 3.49 3.62 -0.15
N TYR A 218 2.99 4.31 0.86
CA TYR A 218 1.58 4.25 1.24
C TYR A 218 1.02 5.62 1.61
N ARG A 219 -0.25 5.83 1.28
CA ARG A 219 -1.12 6.78 1.97
C ARG A 219 -1.95 5.98 2.98
N CYS A 220 -1.86 6.32 4.25
CA CYS A 220 -2.53 5.58 5.31
C CYS A 220 -3.79 6.32 5.75
N ASP A 221 -4.92 5.64 5.54
CA ASP A 221 -6.26 6.09 5.90
C ASP A 221 -6.39 6.22 7.41
N VAL A 222 -7.01 7.30 7.89
CA VAL A 222 -7.21 7.62 9.32
C VAL A 222 -6.03 7.24 10.21
N ALA A 223 -4.82 7.60 9.78
CA ALA A 223 -3.57 7.17 10.41
C ALA A 223 -3.49 7.51 11.92
N PHE A 224 -4.23 8.53 12.37
CA PHE A 224 -4.31 8.97 13.75
C PHE A 224 -5.11 8.03 14.67
N GLU A 225 -5.97 7.17 14.11
CA GLU A 225 -6.72 6.14 14.86
C GLU A 225 -5.89 4.88 15.13
N VAL A 226 -4.77 4.71 14.43
CA VAL A 226 -3.87 3.57 14.59
C VAL A 226 -2.68 3.98 15.45
N PRO A 227 -2.24 3.16 16.43
CA PRO A 227 -1.17 3.53 17.36
C PRO A 227 0.14 3.92 16.65
N THR A 228 0.76 5.01 17.10
CA THR A 228 2.01 5.53 16.54
C THR A 228 3.15 4.51 16.57
N ASP A 229 3.26 3.72 17.66
CA ASP A 229 4.29 2.69 17.78
C ASP A 229 4.13 1.55 16.77
N PHE A 230 2.90 1.22 16.38
CA PHE A 230 2.68 0.31 15.24
C PHE A 230 3.20 0.89 13.93
N TRP A 231 2.93 2.17 13.65
CA TRP A 231 3.44 2.81 12.44
C TRP A 231 4.96 2.90 12.41
N GLU A 232 5.60 3.11 13.58
CA GLU A 232 7.06 3.07 13.69
C GLU A 232 7.61 1.65 13.43
N GLU A 233 6.97 0.60 13.93
CA GLU A 233 7.32 -0.80 13.64
C GLU A 233 7.13 -1.12 12.16
N ALA A 234 5.99 -0.75 11.59
CA ALA A 234 5.69 -0.94 10.17
C ALA A 234 6.73 -0.22 9.30
N ARG A 235 7.02 1.06 9.57
CA ARG A 235 8.03 1.84 8.84
C ARG A 235 9.39 1.16 8.87
N ALA A 236 9.85 0.72 10.03
CA ALA A 236 11.15 0.05 10.16
C ALA A 236 11.20 -1.26 9.36
N ALA A 237 10.12 -2.04 9.36
CA ALA A 237 10.02 -3.26 8.56
C ALA A 237 10.06 -2.97 7.05
N LEU A 238 9.30 -1.98 6.58
CA LEU A 238 9.23 -1.58 5.18
C LEU A 238 10.58 -1.04 4.68
N ASP A 239 11.20 -0.13 5.44
CA ASP A 239 12.50 0.46 5.10
C ASP A 239 13.63 -0.60 5.08
N SER A 240 13.46 -1.73 5.78
CA SER A 240 14.40 -2.86 5.68
C SER A 240 14.38 -3.55 4.32
N VAL A 241 13.28 -3.42 3.56
CA VAL A 241 13.14 -3.93 2.19
C VAL A 241 13.61 -2.88 1.19
N LYS A 242 13.01 -1.69 1.24
CA LYS A 242 13.44 -0.48 0.53
C LYS A 242 12.89 0.76 1.24
N PRO A 243 13.55 1.93 1.14
CA PRO A 243 13.00 3.18 1.65
C PRO A 243 11.64 3.49 1.01
N VAL A 244 10.61 3.76 1.83
CA VAL A 244 9.25 4.03 1.39
C VAL A 244 8.79 5.44 1.76
N PHE A 245 7.89 6.00 0.96
CA PHE A 245 7.20 7.25 1.29
C PHE A 245 5.90 6.94 2.04
N MET A 246 5.73 7.55 3.21
CA MET A 246 4.55 7.38 4.06
C MET A 246 3.80 8.70 4.19
N LEU A 247 2.57 8.74 3.65
CA LEU A 247 1.65 9.88 3.72
C LEU A 247 0.52 9.55 4.69
N ALA A 248 0.39 10.33 5.76
CA ALA A 248 -0.68 10.16 6.74
C ALA A 248 -1.93 10.96 6.36
N GLU A 249 -3.09 10.32 6.38
CA GLU A 249 -4.32 11.07 6.61
C GLU A 249 -4.39 11.39 8.09
N ALA A 250 -3.87 12.54 8.45
CA ALA A 250 -3.83 13.05 9.80
C ALA A 250 -3.75 14.58 9.75
N GLU A 251 -4.10 15.20 10.86
CA GLU A 251 -3.92 16.62 11.07
C GLU A 251 -2.77 16.88 12.06
N MET A 252 -2.45 18.15 12.29
CA MET A 252 -1.38 18.57 13.21
C MET A 252 -1.57 18.13 14.67
N HIS A 253 -2.73 17.58 15.04
CA HIS A 253 -2.96 17.09 16.41
C HIS A 253 -2.37 15.72 16.70
N ALA A 254 -1.78 15.04 15.72
CA ALA A 254 -1.05 13.79 15.90
C ALA A 254 0.45 13.96 15.58
N PRO A 255 1.17 14.91 16.26
CA PRO A 255 2.54 15.26 15.89
C PRO A 255 3.51 14.09 16.06
N ASP A 256 3.22 13.12 16.93
CA ASP A 256 4.10 11.98 17.19
C ASP A 256 4.24 11.06 15.98
N LEU A 257 3.23 11.03 15.07
CA LEU A 257 3.30 10.28 13.82
C LEU A 257 4.48 10.70 12.93
N PHE A 258 4.91 11.96 13.03
CA PHE A 258 5.95 12.54 12.15
C PHE A 258 7.36 12.45 12.72
N ASN A 259 7.54 11.85 13.91
CA ASN A 259 8.86 11.66 14.49
C ASN A 259 9.66 10.58 13.74
N LYS A 260 9.01 9.45 13.38
CA LYS A 260 9.70 8.31 12.75
C LYS A 260 8.84 7.53 11.75
N ALA A 261 7.52 7.68 11.75
CA ALA A 261 6.63 6.84 10.97
C ALA A 261 6.29 7.44 9.59
N PHE A 262 5.93 8.71 9.53
CA PHE A 262 5.44 9.36 8.32
C PHE A 262 6.33 10.50 7.85
N ASP A 263 6.36 10.71 6.53
CA ASP A 263 7.13 11.77 5.87
C ASP A 263 6.28 13.01 5.61
N ALA A 264 4.96 12.86 5.47
CA ALA A 264 4.03 13.93 5.15
C ALA A 264 2.62 13.67 5.69
N TYR A 265 1.81 14.72 5.74
CA TYR A 265 0.40 14.71 6.10
C TYR A 265 -0.38 15.74 5.28
N TYR A 266 -1.71 15.73 5.42
CA TYR A 266 -2.59 16.65 4.70
C TYR A 266 -2.52 18.06 5.24
N GLY A 267 -2.45 19.04 4.34
CA GLY A 267 -2.52 20.44 4.68
C GLY A 267 -3.96 20.94 4.85
N TRP A 268 -4.75 20.33 5.74
CA TRP A 268 -6.17 20.69 5.95
C TRP A 268 -6.37 22.15 6.30
N GLU A 269 -5.49 22.75 7.10
CA GLU A 269 -5.56 24.18 7.41
C GLU A 269 -5.52 25.03 6.14
N MET A 270 -4.64 24.70 5.18
CA MET A 270 -4.56 25.39 3.91
C MET A 270 -5.82 25.16 3.06
N HIS A 271 -6.34 23.93 3.05
CA HIS A 271 -7.56 23.60 2.32
C HIS A 271 -8.78 24.39 2.81
N HIS A 272 -8.90 24.65 4.10
CA HIS A 272 -10.03 25.39 4.68
C HIS A 272 -9.96 26.92 4.44
N VAL A 273 -8.82 27.42 3.95
CA VAL A 273 -8.66 28.86 3.62
C VAL A 273 -9.18 29.19 2.21
N PHE A 274 -9.23 28.21 1.32
CA PHE A 274 -9.73 28.35 -0.06
C PHE A 274 -11.13 27.79 -0.23
#